data_617d84ca3d9e66550245ffc67cc8b125
#
_entry.id   617d84ca3d9e66550245ffc67cc8b125
#
_cell.length_a   1.000
_cell.length_b   1.000
_cell.length_c   1.000
_cell.angle_alpha   90.00
_cell.angle_beta   90.00
_cell.angle_gamma   90.00
#
_symmetry.space_group_name_H-M   'P 1'
#
loop_
_entity.id
_entity.type
_entity.pdbx_description
1 polymer ?
#
loop_
_entity_poly.entity_id
_entity_poly.type
_entity_poly.pdbx_seq_one_letter_code
_entity_poly.pdbx_strand_id
1 'polypeptide(L)'
;MNLKTSHGLSSKMYLEVVEQIKNMIEDDGLHPGDKIPSERELSERLQVGRSSVREALRALELLGLIETKRGEGTFIKNFQEHKLVEILG
;
A
#
# COMPACT_ATOMS: atom_id res chain seq x y z
N MET A 1 -16.68 -23.91 -5.91
CA MET A 1 -15.76 -23.48 -6.94
C MET A 1 -15.97 -22.04 -7.34
N ASN A 2 -17.21 -21.72 -7.65
CA ASN A 2 -17.49 -20.37 -8.12
C ASN A 2 -17.15 -19.27 -7.14
N LEU A 3 -17.36 -19.58 -5.87
CA LEU A 3 -17.05 -18.61 -4.83
C LEU A 3 -15.58 -18.30 -4.80
N LYS A 4 -14.78 -19.33 -5.01
CA LYS A 4 -13.33 -19.15 -5.01
C LYS A 4 -12.90 -18.27 -6.17
N THR A 5 -13.54 -18.46 -7.30
CA THR A 5 -13.22 -17.67 -8.46
C THR A 5 -13.48 -16.19 -8.19
N SER A 6 -14.62 -15.92 -7.57
CA SER A 6 -14.99 -14.57 -7.24
C SER A 6 -13.98 -13.94 -6.30
N HIS A 7 -13.60 -14.67 -5.28
CA HIS A 7 -12.61 -14.18 -4.33
C HIS A 7 -11.26 -13.99 -5.00
N GLY A 8 -10.92 -14.89 -5.91
CA GLY A 8 -9.67 -14.77 -6.63
C GLY A 8 -9.56 -13.49 -7.41
N LEU A 9 -10.66 -13.09 -8.05
CA LEU A 9 -10.67 -11.85 -8.80
C LEU A 9 -10.47 -10.64 -7.91
N SER A 10 -11.15 -10.63 -6.78
CA SER A 10 -11.01 -9.55 -5.83
C SER A 10 -9.58 -9.45 -5.33
N SER A 11 -9.01 -10.59 -4.97
CA SER A 11 -7.66 -10.63 -4.46
C SER A 11 -6.64 -10.15 -5.48
N LYS A 12 -6.88 -10.52 -6.74
CA LYS A 12 -5.99 -10.11 -7.81
C LYS A 12 -5.97 -8.61 -7.96
N MET A 13 -7.16 -8.02 -8.00
CA MET A 13 -7.27 -6.60 -8.15
C MET A 13 -6.56 -5.86 -7.03
N TYR A 14 -6.77 -6.34 -5.86
CA TYR A 14 -6.18 -5.81 -4.67
C TYR A 14 -4.64 -5.85 -4.72
N LEU A 15 -4.09 -6.98 -5.17
CA LEU A 15 -2.64 -7.11 -5.29
C LEU A 15 -2.07 -6.19 -6.36
N GLU A 16 -2.80 -6.00 -7.44
CA GLU A 16 -2.37 -5.08 -8.48
C GLU A 16 -2.31 -3.66 -7.96
N VAL A 17 -3.30 -3.28 -7.16
CA VAL A 17 -3.29 -1.94 -6.60
C VAL A 17 -2.12 -1.76 -5.64
N VAL A 18 -1.82 -2.78 -4.85
CA VAL A 18 -0.66 -2.72 -3.97
C VAL A 18 0.61 -2.47 -4.79
N GLU A 19 0.77 -3.19 -5.90
CA GLU A 19 1.93 -3.01 -6.75
C GLU A 19 1.97 -1.62 -7.36
N GLN A 20 0.83 -1.12 -7.80
CA GLN A 20 0.76 0.21 -8.37
C GLN A 20 1.16 1.27 -7.36
N ILE A 21 0.72 1.11 -6.12
CA ILE A 21 1.08 2.06 -5.07
C ILE A 21 2.57 2.01 -4.79
N LYS A 22 3.13 0.82 -4.73
CA LYS A 22 4.57 0.68 -4.52
C LYS A 22 5.35 1.33 -5.65
N ASN A 23 4.93 1.10 -6.87
CA ASN A 23 5.59 1.69 -8.02
C ASN A 23 5.50 3.20 -7.99
N MET A 24 4.35 3.72 -7.58
CA MET A 24 4.17 5.16 -7.48
C MET A 24 5.12 5.75 -6.44
N ILE A 25 5.26 5.08 -5.31
CA ILE A 25 6.18 5.54 -4.28
C ILE A 25 7.59 5.64 -4.83
N GLU A 26 8.01 4.65 -5.58
CA GLU A 26 9.33 4.65 -6.18
C GLU A 26 9.46 5.71 -7.24
N ASP A 27 8.48 5.80 -8.12
CA ASP A 27 8.52 6.78 -9.20
C ASP A 27 8.53 8.21 -8.70
N ASP A 28 7.81 8.46 -7.62
CA ASP A 28 7.76 9.80 -7.03
C ASP A 28 8.96 10.08 -6.15
N GLY A 29 9.80 9.10 -5.93
CA GLY A 29 10.98 9.28 -5.10
C GLY A 29 10.65 9.55 -3.64
N LEU A 30 9.58 8.95 -3.15
CA LEU A 30 9.19 9.13 -1.75
C LEU A 30 10.08 8.32 -0.83
N HIS A 31 10.35 8.89 0.31
CA HIS A 31 11.25 8.28 1.31
C HIS A 31 10.49 8.01 2.60
N PRO A 32 11.08 7.19 3.49
CA PRO A 32 10.49 7.00 4.80
C PRO A 32 10.21 8.34 5.47
N GLY A 33 9.01 8.45 6.03
CA GLY A 33 8.59 9.68 6.67
C GLY A 33 7.78 10.58 5.76
N ASP A 34 7.83 10.34 4.46
CA ASP A 34 7.08 11.16 3.51
C ASP A 34 5.61 10.76 3.52
N LYS A 35 4.77 11.73 3.30
CA LYS A 35 3.34 11.51 3.23
C LYS A 35 2.96 11.04 1.83
N ILE A 36 2.10 10.02 1.77
CA ILE A 36 1.63 9.55 0.47
C ILE A 36 0.30 10.22 0.18
N PRO A 37 -0.12 10.22 -1.11
CA PRO A 37 -1.40 10.82 -1.47
C PRO A 37 -2.57 10.17 -0.74
N SER A 38 -3.64 10.91 -0.63
CA SER A 38 -4.84 10.41 0.04
C SER A 38 -5.48 9.27 -0.74
N GLU A 39 -6.38 8.56 -0.08
CA GLU A 39 -7.14 7.49 -0.72
C GLU A 39 -7.83 8.00 -1.97
N ARG A 40 -8.42 9.19 -1.88
CA ARG A 40 -9.11 9.77 -3.01
C ARG A 40 -8.15 10.09 -4.15
N GLU A 41 -7.02 10.70 -3.82
CA GLU A 41 -6.03 11.02 -4.83
C GLU A 41 -5.47 9.79 -5.49
N LEU A 42 -5.22 8.76 -4.71
CA LEU A 42 -4.73 7.50 -5.26
C LEU A 42 -5.75 6.86 -6.18
N SER A 43 -7.02 6.90 -5.78
CA SER A 43 -8.08 6.36 -6.60
C SER A 43 -8.12 7.04 -7.97
N GLU A 44 -8.02 8.35 -7.96
CA GLU A 44 -8.05 9.11 -9.20
C GLU A 44 -6.80 8.88 -10.04
N ARG A 45 -5.66 8.89 -9.40
CA ARG A 45 -4.39 8.74 -10.09
C ARG A 45 -4.21 7.35 -10.68
N LEU A 46 -4.59 6.34 -9.94
CA LEU A 46 -4.41 4.95 -10.37
C LEU A 46 -5.60 4.41 -11.15
N GLN A 47 -6.67 5.18 -11.23
CA GLN A 47 -7.86 4.78 -11.99
C GLN A 47 -8.46 3.49 -11.44
N VAL A 48 -8.57 3.41 -10.13
CA VAL A 48 -9.17 2.27 -9.46
C VAL A 48 -10.16 2.76 -8.41
N GLY A 49 -11.02 1.88 -7.95
CA GLY A 49 -12.02 2.22 -6.95
C GLY A 49 -11.40 2.56 -5.61
N ARG A 50 -12.05 3.43 -4.86
CA ARG A 50 -11.54 3.83 -3.56
C ARG A 50 -11.48 2.67 -2.58
N SER A 51 -12.44 1.73 -2.70
CA SER A 51 -12.42 0.57 -1.81
C SER A 51 -11.20 -0.31 -2.08
N SER A 52 -10.82 -0.43 -3.34
CA SER A 52 -9.61 -1.18 -3.69
C SER A 52 -8.37 -0.51 -3.13
N VAL A 53 -8.32 0.81 -3.22
CA VAL A 53 -7.20 1.56 -2.66
C VAL A 53 -7.15 1.35 -1.14
N ARG A 54 -8.29 1.43 -0.48
CA ARG A 54 -8.33 1.25 0.96
C ARG A 54 -7.83 -0.11 1.38
N GLU A 55 -8.24 -1.15 0.66
CA GLU A 55 -7.78 -2.50 0.97
C GLU A 55 -6.28 -2.63 0.76
N ALA A 56 -5.78 -2.03 -0.32
CA ALA A 56 -4.35 -2.07 -0.59
C ALA A 56 -3.56 -1.34 0.48
N LEU A 57 -4.04 -0.19 0.91
CA LEU A 57 -3.37 0.56 1.96
C LEU A 57 -3.35 -0.21 3.26
N ARG A 58 -4.44 -0.91 3.57
CA ARG A 58 -4.48 -1.73 4.77
C ARG A 58 -3.44 -2.83 4.72
N ALA A 59 -3.26 -3.43 3.55
CA ALA A 59 -2.26 -4.48 3.41
C ALA A 59 -0.86 -3.92 3.61
N LEU A 60 -0.59 -2.77 3.01
CA LEU A 60 0.72 -2.15 3.17
C LEU A 60 0.98 -1.78 4.63
N GLU A 61 -0.07 -1.37 5.32
CA GLU A 61 0.06 -1.06 6.74
C GLU A 61 0.33 -2.31 7.56
N LEU A 62 -0.35 -3.40 7.25
CA LEU A 62 -0.11 -4.67 7.94
C LEU A 62 1.30 -5.17 7.71
N LEU A 63 1.85 -4.89 6.53
CA LEU A 63 3.22 -5.28 6.22
C LEU A 63 4.24 -4.35 6.87
N GLY A 64 3.77 -3.27 7.49
CA GLY A 64 4.68 -2.35 8.14
C GLY A 64 5.36 -1.38 7.20
N LEU A 65 4.83 -1.21 6.00
CA LEU A 65 5.44 -0.33 5.02
C LEU A 65 4.91 1.10 5.08
N ILE A 66 3.72 1.27 5.58
CA ILE A 66 3.14 2.59 5.77
C ILE A 66 2.44 2.63 7.12
N GLU A 67 2.14 3.83 7.59
CA GLU A 67 1.37 3.97 8.82
C GLU A 67 0.44 5.17 8.70
N THR A 68 -0.74 5.02 9.25
CA THR A 68 -1.73 6.07 9.24
C THR A 68 -1.66 6.83 10.55
N LYS A 69 -1.50 8.14 10.45
CA LYS A 69 -1.50 9.00 11.64
C LYS A 69 -2.78 9.79 11.62
N ARG A 70 -3.60 9.55 12.62
CA ARG A 70 -4.92 10.15 12.68
C ARG A 70 -4.86 11.65 12.57
N GLY A 71 -5.65 12.19 11.65
CA GLY A 71 -5.70 13.63 11.45
C GLY A 71 -4.55 14.20 10.65
N GLU A 72 -3.55 13.40 10.35
CA GLU A 72 -2.37 13.88 9.63
C GLU A 72 -2.23 13.24 8.25
N GLY A 73 -2.61 11.98 8.12
CA GLY A 73 -2.52 11.30 6.85
C GLY A 73 -1.78 9.99 6.96
N THR A 74 -1.37 9.49 5.81
CA THR A 74 -0.66 8.22 5.73
C THR A 74 0.76 8.48 5.27
N PHE A 75 1.71 7.86 5.93
CA PHE A 75 3.12 8.12 5.74
C PHE A 75 3.88 6.84 5.48
N ILE A 76 4.96 6.94 4.73
CA ILE A 76 5.85 5.81 4.52
C ILE A 76 6.59 5.57 5.83
N LYS A 77 6.52 4.34 6.29
CA LYS A 77 7.14 4.00 7.56
C LYS A 77 8.64 3.89 7.41
N ASN A 78 9.35 4.28 8.46
CA ASN A 78 10.80 4.18 8.46
C ASN A 78 11.19 2.73 8.68
N PHE A 79 11.17 1.97 7.61
CA PHE A 79 11.47 0.55 7.67
C PHE A 79 12.97 0.35 7.74
N GLN A 80 13.42 -0.31 8.79
CA GLN A 80 14.86 -0.53 8.99
C GLN A 80 15.26 -1.88 8.45
N GLU A 81 15.64 -1.88 7.20
CA GLU A 81 16.06 -3.11 6.54
C GLU A 81 17.28 -3.74 7.20
N HIS A 82 18.22 -2.89 7.61
CA HIS A 82 19.41 -3.41 8.25
C HIS A 82 19.07 -4.17 9.53
N LYS A 83 18.05 -3.73 10.21
CA LYS A 83 17.63 -4.40 11.44
C LYS A 83 17.07 -5.77 11.13
N LEU A 84 16.32 -5.85 10.04
CA LEU A 84 15.78 -7.11 9.60
C LEU A 84 16.89 -8.06 9.19
N VAL A 85 17.87 -7.52 8.49
CA VAL A 85 19.02 -8.32 8.08
C VAL A 85 19.76 -8.87 9.29
N GLU A 86 19.92 -8.05 10.32
CA GLU A 86 20.56 -8.50 11.54
C GLU A 86 19.83 -9.66 12.18
N ILE A 87 18.52 -9.57 12.20
CA ILE A 87 17.69 -10.62 12.79
C ILE A 87 17.81 -11.91 11.99
N LEU A 88 17.82 -11.78 10.67
CA LEU A 88 17.88 -12.93 9.79
C LEU A 88 19.31 -13.45 9.61
N GLY A 89 20.26 -12.58 9.75
CA GLY A 89 21.63 -12.94 9.54
C GLY A 89 22.21 -13.63 10.74
#